data_753a5dfb836f66ced005542337acbf4d
#
_entry.id   753a5dfb836f66ced005542337acbf4d
#
_cell.length_a   1.000
_cell.length_b   1.000
_cell.length_c   1.000
_cell.angle_alpha   90.00
_cell.angle_beta   90.00
_cell.angle_gamma   90.00
#
_symmetry.space_group_name_H-M   'P 1'
#
loop_
_entity.id
_entity.type
_entity.pdbx_description
1 polymer ?
#
loop_
_entity_poly.entity_id
_entity_poly.type
_entity_poly.pdbx_seq_one_letter_code
_entity_poly.pdbx_strand_id
1 'polypeptide(L)'
;MKKDDIQKFEEYCSSVYEAFNSPLNINWEMNEKSLIGFFSIGSDYYKISCLRYDFNIWTYKFFFLDKNKDEFSQTSKGDTNNKMKVLSTIRSGMEYLINLKNPNGLIFMASDDSEARKKIYFSFAEELEKKFKYKLLSNRKENYQIYILYKNIDLDLVLDEIDKIKNEI
;
A
#
# COMPACT_ATOMS: atom_id res chain seq x y z
N MET A 1 -15.35 -33.68 8.38
CA MET A 1 -14.17 -32.93 8.88
C MET A 1 -13.90 -33.37 10.30
N LYS A 2 -12.70 -33.81 10.61
CA LYS A 2 -12.35 -34.27 11.97
C LYS A 2 -12.19 -33.03 12.88
N LYS A 3 -12.43 -33.20 14.19
CA LYS A 3 -12.32 -32.13 15.19
C LYS A 3 -10.93 -31.46 15.17
N ASP A 4 -9.89 -32.26 14.94
CA ASP A 4 -8.49 -31.78 14.83
C ASP A 4 -8.27 -30.88 13.60
N ASP A 5 -8.99 -31.10 12.51
CA ASP A 5 -8.88 -30.29 11.28
C ASP A 5 -9.51 -28.92 11.46
N ILE A 6 -10.61 -28.85 12.24
CA ILE A 6 -11.28 -27.59 12.58
C ILE A 6 -10.37 -26.75 13.47
N GLN A 7 -9.78 -27.34 14.50
CA GLN A 7 -8.87 -26.66 15.41
C GLN A 7 -7.65 -26.08 14.68
N LYS A 8 -7.02 -26.87 13.80
CA LYS A 8 -5.89 -26.41 12.97
C LYS A 8 -6.28 -25.26 12.05
N PHE A 9 -7.47 -25.30 11.48
CA PHE A 9 -7.99 -24.23 10.63
C PHE A 9 -8.23 -22.94 11.44
N GLU A 10 -8.81 -23.05 12.63
CA GLU A 10 -9.03 -21.91 13.54
C GLU A 10 -7.70 -21.30 14.01
N GLU A 11 -6.71 -22.12 14.37
CA GLU A 11 -5.35 -21.68 14.73
C GLU A 11 -4.67 -20.98 13.56
N TYR A 12 -4.80 -21.51 12.34
CA TYR A 12 -4.30 -20.88 11.12
C TYR A 12 -4.97 -19.52 10.86
N CYS A 13 -6.30 -19.46 10.91
CA CYS A 13 -7.03 -18.21 10.74
C CYS A 13 -6.65 -17.17 11.79
N SER A 14 -6.49 -17.57 13.04
CA SER A 14 -6.05 -16.70 14.13
C SER A 14 -4.64 -16.15 13.89
N SER A 15 -3.69 -17.00 13.47
CA SER A 15 -2.31 -16.58 13.19
C SER A 15 -2.23 -15.64 12.00
N VAL A 16 -3.01 -15.86 10.95
CA VAL A 16 -3.13 -14.96 9.80
C VAL A 16 -3.72 -13.62 10.21
N TYR A 17 -4.77 -13.63 11.02
CA TYR A 17 -5.39 -12.41 11.53
C TYR A 17 -4.43 -11.59 12.40
N GLU A 18 -3.71 -12.24 13.33
CA GLU A 18 -2.71 -11.58 14.16
C GLU A 18 -1.56 -11.00 13.33
N ALA A 19 -1.04 -11.76 12.37
CA ALA A 19 0.01 -11.28 11.46
C ALA A 19 -0.46 -10.07 10.63
N PHE A 20 -1.71 -10.09 10.18
CA PHE A 20 -2.29 -9.00 9.41
C PHE A 20 -2.56 -7.73 10.24
N ASN A 21 -2.83 -7.87 11.53
CA ASN A 21 -3.10 -6.74 12.44
C ASN A 21 -1.90 -6.30 13.28
N SER A 22 -0.70 -6.85 13.00
CA SER A 22 0.53 -6.51 13.72
C SER A 22 1.53 -5.83 12.78
N PRO A 23 1.30 -4.56 12.39
CA PRO A 23 2.21 -3.85 11.52
C PRO A 23 3.56 -3.63 12.21
N LEU A 24 4.62 -3.62 11.40
CA LEU A 24 5.95 -3.27 11.85
C LEU A 24 6.07 -1.76 12.06
N ASN A 25 6.99 -1.35 12.93
CA ASN A 25 7.31 0.06 13.08
C ASN A 25 7.99 0.59 11.83
N ILE A 26 7.54 1.77 11.38
CA ILE A 26 8.11 2.46 10.23
C ILE A 26 8.90 3.67 10.73
N ASN A 27 10.15 3.78 10.32
CA ASN A 27 10.96 4.98 10.54
C ASN A 27 10.68 5.99 9.43
N TRP A 28 10.08 7.13 9.79
CA TRP A 28 9.66 8.14 8.84
C TRP A 28 10.63 9.31 8.76
N GLU A 29 10.95 9.69 7.52
CA GLU A 29 11.60 10.94 7.17
C GLU A 29 10.60 11.79 6.38
N MET A 30 10.45 13.06 6.75
CA MET A 30 9.46 13.92 6.11
C MET A 30 10.00 15.31 5.80
N ASN A 31 9.47 15.86 4.71
CA ASN A 31 9.55 17.28 4.39
C ASN A 31 8.18 17.76 3.85
N GLU A 32 8.10 18.98 3.33
CA GLU A 32 6.85 19.55 2.87
C GLU A 32 6.19 18.78 1.72
N LYS A 33 7.00 18.15 0.87
CA LYS A 33 6.55 17.50 -0.37
C LYS A 33 6.74 15.99 -0.39
N SER A 34 7.36 15.42 0.63
CA SER A 34 7.60 13.97 0.69
C SER A 34 7.49 13.41 2.09
N LEU A 35 7.12 12.13 2.12
CA LEU A 35 7.13 11.30 3.31
C LEU A 35 7.74 9.97 2.90
N ILE A 36 8.88 9.62 3.50
CA ILE A 36 9.61 8.41 3.19
C ILE A 36 9.70 7.55 4.44
N GLY A 37 9.25 6.32 4.35
CA GLY A 37 9.28 5.36 5.44
C GLY A 37 10.20 4.20 5.16
N PHE A 38 10.90 3.72 6.18
CA PHE A 38 11.73 2.53 6.12
C PHE A 38 11.34 1.55 7.21
N PHE A 39 11.28 0.28 6.86
CA PHE A 39 11.10 -0.80 7.82
C PHE A 39 11.82 -2.06 7.35
N SER A 40 12.01 -3.00 8.26
CA SER A 40 12.67 -4.27 7.96
C SER A 40 12.00 -5.42 8.70
N ILE A 41 12.13 -6.60 8.13
CA ILE A 41 11.77 -7.85 8.76
C ILE A 41 12.84 -8.89 8.45
N GLY A 42 13.48 -9.43 9.52
CA GLY A 42 14.66 -10.27 9.34
C GLY A 42 15.77 -9.52 8.62
N SER A 43 16.21 -10.04 7.49
CA SER A 43 17.24 -9.44 6.63
C SER A 43 16.67 -8.63 5.46
N ASP A 44 15.35 -8.52 5.36
CA ASP A 44 14.67 -7.84 4.27
C ASP A 44 14.37 -6.38 4.64
N TYR A 45 14.68 -5.47 3.74
CA TYR A 45 14.48 -4.03 3.90
C TYR A 45 13.47 -3.51 2.89
N TYR A 46 12.62 -2.59 3.37
CA TYR A 46 11.53 -2.02 2.61
C TYR A 46 11.50 -0.50 2.71
N LYS A 47 11.06 0.14 1.65
CA LYS A 47 10.88 1.58 1.57
C LYS A 47 9.46 1.91 1.12
N ILE A 48 8.86 2.87 1.79
CA ILE A 48 7.64 3.55 1.35
C ILE A 48 8.02 4.95 0.88
N SER A 49 7.55 5.34 -0.29
CA SER A 49 7.78 6.67 -0.84
C SER A 49 6.46 7.34 -1.17
N CYS A 50 6.16 8.44 -0.49
CA CYS A 50 4.98 9.26 -0.73
C CYS A 50 5.44 10.63 -1.22
N LEU A 51 4.90 11.07 -2.34
CA LEU A 51 5.20 12.37 -2.93
C LEU A 51 3.93 13.19 -3.06
N ARG A 52 4.03 14.48 -2.72
CA ARG A 52 2.96 15.45 -2.84
C ARG A 52 3.00 16.14 -4.19
N TYR A 53 1.85 16.20 -4.83
CA TYR A 53 1.56 16.97 -6.04
C TYR A 53 0.59 18.11 -5.76
N ASP A 54 0.20 18.84 -6.79
CA ASP A 54 -0.75 19.92 -6.67
C ASP A 54 -2.11 19.44 -6.10
N PHE A 55 -2.90 20.36 -5.58
CA PHE A 55 -4.22 20.09 -4.96
C PHE A 55 -4.18 19.12 -3.77
N ASN A 56 -3.04 18.99 -3.09
CA ASN A 56 -2.85 18.05 -2.00
C ASN A 56 -3.13 16.59 -2.41
N ILE A 57 -2.68 16.23 -3.60
CA ILE A 57 -2.70 14.85 -4.11
C ILE A 57 -1.37 14.20 -3.76
N TRP A 58 -1.42 12.98 -3.24
CA TRP A 58 -0.26 12.21 -2.85
C TRP A 58 -0.20 10.89 -3.60
N THR A 59 1.00 10.48 -3.97
CA THR A 59 1.27 9.11 -4.41
C THR A 59 1.79 8.28 -3.24
N TYR A 60 1.53 6.99 -3.26
CA TYR A 60 2.05 6.01 -2.31
C TYR A 60 2.70 4.87 -3.07
N LYS A 61 4.00 4.70 -2.92
CA LYS A 61 4.78 3.65 -3.57
C LYS A 61 5.52 2.83 -2.53
N PHE A 62 5.62 1.56 -2.80
CA PHE A 62 6.27 0.58 -1.94
C PHE A 62 7.39 -0.13 -2.71
N PHE A 63 8.53 -0.32 -2.06
CA PHE A 63 9.71 -0.93 -2.65
C PHE A 63 10.35 -1.92 -1.70
N PHE A 64 10.91 -2.98 -2.28
CA PHE A 64 11.75 -3.95 -1.63
C PHE A 64 13.22 -3.72 -2.02
N LEU A 65 14.14 -3.74 -1.05
CA LEU A 65 15.57 -3.68 -1.34
C LEU A 65 16.06 -5.04 -1.82
N ASP A 66 16.43 -5.11 -3.07
CA ASP A 66 17.13 -6.26 -3.63
C ASP A 66 18.64 -6.13 -3.33
N LYS A 67 19.11 -6.87 -2.32
CA LYS A 67 20.52 -6.82 -1.89
C LYS A 67 21.53 -7.27 -2.97
N ASN A 68 21.08 -8.11 -3.91
CA ASN A 68 21.93 -8.58 -5.01
C ASN A 68 22.20 -7.48 -6.04
N LYS A 69 21.30 -6.51 -6.14
CA LYS A 69 21.39 -5.38 -7.07
C LYS A 69 21.69 -4.05 -6.39
N ASP A 70 21.70 -4.03 -5.04
CA ASP A 70 21.85 -2.84 -4.21
C ASP A 70 20.84 -1.73 -4.59
N GLU A 71 19.63 -2.10 -4.96
CA GLU A 71 18.55 -1.21 -5.38
C GLU A 71 17.20 -1.64 -4.82
N PHE A 72 16.28 -0.66 -4.69
CA PHE A 72 14.90 -0.92 -4.33
C PHE A 72 14.07 -1.29 -5.56
N SER A 73 13.32 -2.39 -5.49
CA SER A 73 12.39 -2.83 -6.53
C SER A 73 10.98 -2.99 -5.99
N GLN A 74 9.98 -2.98 -6.87
CA GLN A 74 8.58 -3.21 -6.49
C GLN A 74 8.21 -4.68 -6.35
N THR A 75 9.16 -5.59 -6.53
CA THR A 75 8.93 -7.04 -6.48
C THR A 75 9.28 -7.57 -5.10
N SER A 76 8.32 -8.07 -4.36
CA SER A 76 8.53 -8.69 -3.05
C SER A 76 8.92 -10.16 -3.22
N LYS A 77 10.02 -10.56 -2.57
CA LYS A 77 10.38 -11.97 -2.32
C LYS A 77 10.35 -12.20 -0.81
N GLY A 78 9.78 -13.30 -0.34
CA GLY A 78 9.81 -13.60 1.09
C GLY A 78 8.85 -14.71 1.51
N ASP A 79 8.97 -15.11 2.77
CA ASP A 79 8.10 -16.06 3.45
C ASP A 79 6.66 -15.53 3.54
N THR A 80 5.66 -16.43 3.50
CA THR A 80 4.23 -16.09 3.55
C THR A 80 3.86 -15.32 4.83
N ASN A 81 4.40 -15.68 5.99
CA ASN A 81 4.15 -14.96 7.25
C ASN A 81 4.72 -13.54 7.23
N ASN A 82 5.91 -13.38 6.65
CA ASN A 82 6.53 -12.07 6.47
C ASN A 82 5.74 -11.21 5.47
N LYS A 83 5.20 -11.82 4.41
CA LYS A 83 4.35 -11.11 3.43
C LYS A 83 3.12 -10.49 4.09
N MET A 84 2.46 -11.19 5.00
CA MET A 84 1.29 -10.67 5.71
C MET A 84 1.65 -9.49 6.62
N LYS A 85 2.78 -9.55 7.34
CA LYS A 85 3.29 -8.43 8.14
C LYS A 85 3.68 -7.24 7.28
N VAL A 86 4.32 -7.47 6.14
CA VAL A 86 4.65 -6.43 5.16
C VAL A 86 3.40 -5.73 4.66
N LEU A 87 2.37 -6.48 4.25
CA LEU A 87 1.10 -5.94 3.78
C LEU A 87 0.37 -5.14 4.87
N SER A 88 0.35 -5.63 6.10
CA SER A 88 -0.18 -4.91 7.26
C SER A 88 0.57 -3.59 7.49
N THR A 89 1.88 -3.59 7.34
CA THR A 89 2.72 -2.40 7.47
C THR A 89 2.46 -1.39 6.35
N ILE A 90 2.30 -1.86 5.11
CA ILE A 90 1.93 -1.00 3.96
C ILE A 90 0.59 -0.31 4.23
N ARG A 91 -0.42 -1.05 4.68
CA ARG A 91 -1.73 -0.49 5.04
C ARG A 91 -1.62 0.54 6.16
N SER A 92 -0.90 0.21 7.22
CA SER A 92 -0.64 1.13 8.34
C SER A 92 0.05 2.42 7.88
N GLY A 93 1.00 2.33 6.94
CA GLY A 93 1.66 3.48 6.34
C GLY A 93 0.71 4.37 5.53
N MET A 94 -0.24 3.79 4.80
CA MET A 94 -1.29 4.54 4.10
C MET A 94 -2.19 5.30 5.08
N GLU A 95 -2.63 4.65 6.15
CA GLU A 95 -3.41 5.29 7.20
C GLU A 95 -2.64 6.41 7.90
N TYR A 96 -1.36 6.22 8.16
CA TYR A 96 -0.48 7.25 8.74
C TYR A 96 -0.39 8.48 7.83
N LEU A 97 -0.17 8.29 6.52
CA LEU A 97 -0.17 9.38 5.55
C LEU A 97 -1.50 10.14 5.55
N ILE A 98 -2.63 9.43 5.53
CA ILE A 98 -3.96 10.05 5.53
C ILE A 98 -4.19 10.86 6.80
N ASN A 99 -3.86 10.32 7.96
CA ASN A 99 -4.03 11.03 9.24
C ASN A 99 -3.11 12.25 9.36
N LEU A 100 -1.89 12.15 8.85
CA LEU A 100 -0.89 13.22 8.96
C LEU A 100 -1.13 14.35 7.96
N LYS A 101 -1.44 14.04 6.71
CA LYS A 101 -1.49 14.99 5.59
C LYS A 101 -2.90 15.31 5.11
N ASN A 102 -3.89 14.52 5.51
CA ASN A 102 -5.28 14.64 5.07
C ASN A 102 -5.39 14.93 3.56
N PRO A 103 -4.86 14.05 2.69
CA PRO A 103 -4.81 14.30 1.27
C PRO A 103 -6.20 14.41 0.65
N ASN A 104 -6.35 15.27 -0.37
CA ASN A 104 -7.54 15.31 -1.21
C ASN A 104 -7.56 14.14 -2.20
N GLY A 105 -6.40 13.64 -2.58
CA GLY A 105 -6.22 12.47 -3.43
C GLY A 105 -5.07 11.60 -2.93
N LEU A 106 -5.27 10.29 -2.95
CA LEU A 106 -4.25 9.28 -2.68
C LEU A 106 -4.24 8.28 -3.82
N ILE A 107 -3.09 8.15 -4.47
CA ILE A 107 -2.90 7.30 -5.64
C ILE A 107 -1.88 6.23 -5.32
N PHE A 108 -2.24 4.98 -5.53
CA PHE A 108 -1.32 3.85 -5.43
C PHE A 108 -1.60 2.80 -6.50
N MET A 109 -0.62 1.97 -6.76
CA MET A 109 -0.66 1.00 -7.84
C MET A 109 -0.25 -0.38 -7.37
N ALA A 110 -0.89 -1.40 -7.94
CA ALA A 110 -0.46 -2.78 -7.84
C ALA A 110 -0.04 -3.30 -9.21
N SER A 111 1.07 -4.04 -9.24
CA SER A 111 1.46 -4.76 -10.45
C SER A 111 0.40 -5.78 -10.86
N ASP A 112 0.14 -5.89 -12.16
CA ASP A 112 -0.89 -6.79 -12.73
C ASP A 112 -0.44 -8.26 -12.83
N ASP A 113 0.78 -8.56 -12.40
CA ASP A 113 1.36 -9.91 -12.43
C ASP A 113 0.81 -10.88 -11.36
N SER A 114 0.02 -10.38 -10.42
CA SER A 114 -0.56 -11.15 -9.31
C SER A 114 -2.01 -10.78 -9.02
N GLU A 115 -2.93 -11.70 -9.31
CA GLU A 115 -4.35 -11.55 -8.94
C GLU A 115 -4.55 -11.43 -7.42
N ALA A 116 -3.78 -12.18 -6.63
CA ALA A 116 -3.84 -12.10 -5.17
C ALA A 116 -3.45 -10.71 -4.67
N ARG A 117 -2.39 -10.11 -5.22
CA ARG A 117 -1.94 -8.76 -4.87
C ARG A 117 -2.99 -7.71 -5.22
N LYS A 118 -3.58 -7.79 -6.42
CA LYS A 118 -4.66 -6.88 -6.83
C LYS A 118 -5.85 -6.92 -5.88
N LYS A 119 -6.28 -8.11 -5.47
CA LYS A 119 -7.38 -8.28 -4.49
C LYS A 119 -7.06 -7.65 -3.13
N ILE A 120 -5.84 -7.83 -2.64
CA ILE A 120 -5.40 -7.26 -1.37
C ILE A 120 -5.37 -5.73 -1.43
N TYR A 121 -4.78 -5.16 -2.46
CA TYR A 121 -4.74 -3.70 -2.63
C TYR A 121 -6.13 -3.09 -2.85
N PHE A 122 -7.00 -3.79 -3.57
CA PHE A 122 -8.39 -3.37 -3.70
C PHE A 122 -9.11 -3.37 -2.35
N SER A 123 -8.91 -4.40 -1.53
CA SER A 123 -9.44 -4.48 -0.17
C SER A 123 -8.94 -3.33 0.70
N PHE A 124 -7.66 -2.97 0.61
CA PHE A 124 -7.11 -1.78 1.30
C PHE A 124 -7.80 -0.50 0.85
N ALA A 125 -7.99 -0.33 -0.47
CA ALA A 125 -8.68 0.83 -1.01
C ALA A 125 -10.12 0.96 -0.50
N GLU A 126 -10.87 -0.15 -0.46
CA GLU A 126 -12.24 -0.18 0.08
C GLU A 126 -12.29 0.13 1.58
N GLU A 127 -11.34 -0.38 2.37
CA GLU A 127 -11.26 -0.07 3.80
C GLU A 127 -10.97 1.42 4.02
N LEU A 128 -10.02 1.99 3.29
CA LEU A 128 -9.66 3.40 3.38
C LEU A 128 -10.80 4.32 2.89
N GLU A 129 -11.51 3.92 1.83
CA GLU A 129 -12.71 4.60 1.33
C GLU A 129 -13.74 4.76 2.44
N LYS A 130 -14.08 3.67 3.11
CA LYS A 130 -15.07 3.63 4.18
C LYS A 130 -14.59 4.38 5.43
N LYS A 131 -13.37 4.11 5.89
CA LYS A 131 -12.83 4.67 7.12
C LYS A 131 -12.63 6.18 7.06
N PHE A 132 -12.14 6.70 5.95
CA PHE A 132 -11.77 8.10 5.77
C PHE A 132 -12.71 8.88 4.86
N LYS A 133 -13.82 8.28 4.44
CA LYS A 133 -14.87 8.90 3.61
C LYS A 133 -14.36 9.42 2.27
N TYR A 134 -13.44 8.66 1.65
CA TYR A 134 -13.04 8.89 0.26
C TYR A 134 -14.07 8.31 -0.71
N LYS A 135 -13.98 8.73 -1.97
CA LYS A 135 -14.52 8.03 -3.12
C LYS A 135 -13.40 7.20 -3.75
N LEU A 136 -13.71 6.01 -4.21
CA LEU A 136 -12.76 5.09 -4.83
C LEU A 136 -13.01 5.01 -6.34
N LEU A 137 -11.96 5.23 -7.12
CA LEU A 137 -11.88 4.87 -8.53
C LEU A 137 -10.73 3.87 -8.72
N SER A 138 -11.00 2.79 -9.43
CA SER A 138 -10.00 1.79 -9.79
C SER A 138 -9.97 1.65 -11.31
N ASN A 139 -8.77 1.65 -11.90
CA ASN A 139 -8.58 1.56 -13.34
C ASN A 139 -7.39 0.66 -13.67
N ARG A 140 -7.52 -0.12 -14.73
CA ARG A 140 -6.45 -0.96 -15.27
C ARG A 140 -5.71 -0.21 -16.36
N LYS A 141 -4.37 -0.18 -16.27
CA LYS A 141 -3.50 0.34 -17.34
C LYS A 141 -2.38 -0.63 -17.60
N GLU A 142 -2.25 -1.06 -18.86
CA GLU A 142 -1.20 -1.97 -19.33
C GLU A 142 -0.90 -3.10 -18.32
N ASN A 143 0.13 -2.92 -17.49
CA ASN A 143 0.59 -3.92 -16.52
C ASN A 143 0.28 -3.54 -15.05
N TYR A 144 -0.55 -2.52 -14.82
CA TYR A 144 -0.86 -2.01 -13.48
C TYR A 144 -2.35 -1.84 -13.25
N GLN A 145 -2.76 -2.10 -12.01
CA GLN A 145 -4.03 -1.66 -11.47
C GLN A 145 -3.78 -0.39 -10.65
N ILE A 146 -4.45 0.70 -11.00
CA ILE A 146 -4.37 1.98 -10.32
C ILE A 146 -5.57 2.14 -9.39
N TYR A 147 -5.32 2.55 -8.16
CA TYR A 147 -6.34 2.88 -7.16
C TYR A 147 -6.24 4.36 -6.83
N ILE A 148 -7.36 5.04 -6.90
CA ILE A 148 -7.47 6.47 -6.66
C ILE A 148 -8.53 6.68 -5.59
N LEU A 149 -8.10 7.18 -4.45
CA LEU A 149 -8.98 7.67 -3.38
C LEU A 149 -9.02 9.18 -3.45
N TYR A 150 -10.20 9.80 -3.52
CA TYR A 150 -10.34 11.24 -3.60
C TYR A 150 -11.52 11.76 -2.80
N LYS A 151 -11.38 12.97 -2.25
CA LYS A 151 -12.43 13.73 -1.54
C LYS A 151 -12.12 15.22 -1.62
N ASN A 152 -13.15 16.05 -1.51
CA ASN A 152 -13.03 17.52 -1.51
C ASN A 152 -12.32 18.08 -2.77
N ILE A 153 -12.34 17.37 -3.86
CA ILE A 153 -11.73 17.73 -5.14
C ILE A 153 -12.53 17.10 -6.28
N ASP A 154 -12.58 17.77 -7.41
CA ASP A 154 -13.20 17.23 -8.62
C ASP A 154 -12.35 16.11 -9.21
N LEU A 155 -13.01 15.05 -9.67
CA LEU A 155 -12.34 13.90 -10.27
C LEU A 155 -11.48 14.30 -11.48
N ASP A 156 -11.94 15.24 -12.30
CA ASP A 156 -11.19 15.69 -13.50
C ASP A 156 -9.83 16.28 -13.11
N LEU A 157 -9.74 17.05 -12.02
CA LEU A 157 -8.47 17.57 -11.52
C LEU A 157 -7.53 16.45 -11.05
N VAL A 158 -8.08 15.42 -10.42
CA VAL A 158 -7.28 14.25 -10.00
C VAL A 158 -6.74 13.51 -11.21
N LEU A 159 -7.56 13.31 -12.23
CA LEU A 159 -7.16 12.62 -13.47
C LEU A 159 -6.10 13.41 -14.24
N ASP A 160 -6.21 14.74 -14.29
CA ASP A 160 -5.22 15.62 -14.92
C ASP A 160 -3.86 15.52 -14.19
N GLU A 161 -3.84 15.52 -12.86
CA GLU A 161 -2.61 15.31 -12.09
C GLU A 161 -2.00 13.92 -12.33
N ILE A 162 -2.81 12.88 -12.44
CA ILE A 162 -2.32 11.52 -12.75
C ILE A 162 -1.62 11.50 -14.11
N ASP A 163 -2.13 12.19 -15.10
CA ASP A 163 -1.51 12.25 -16.42
C ASP A 163 -0.15 12.97 -16.40
N LYS A 164 0.03 13.97 -15.54
CA LYS A 164 1.34 14.60 -15.29
C LYS A 164 2.29 13.62 -14.57
N ILE A 165 1.82 12.92 -13.55
CA ILE A 165 2.60 11.96 -12.76
C ILE A 165 3.13 10.81 -13.65
N LYS A 166 2.36 10.35 -14.63
CA LYS A 166 2.79 9.29 -15.56
C LYS A 166 4.02 9.66 -16.39
N ASN A 167 4.20 10.92 -16.68
CA ASN A 167 5.36 11.39 -17.44
C ASN A 167 6.62 11.48 -16.57
N GLU A 168 6.49 11.32 -15.25
CA GLU A 168 7.59 11.33 -14.27
C GLU A 168 7.97 9.92 -13.78
N ILE A 169 7.21 8.89 -14.18
CA ILE A 169 7.44 7.49 -13.85
C ILE A 169 8.12 6.77 -15.03
#